data_e767e65c79fb6b749a2c887e393d41bf
#
_entry.id   e767e65c79fb6b749a2c887e393d41bf
#
_cell.length_a   1.000
_cell.length_b   1.000
_cell.length_c   1.000
_cell.angle_alpha   90.00
_cell.angle_beta   90.00
_cell.angle_gamma   90.00
#
_symmetry.space_group_name_H-M   'P 1'
#
loop_
_entity.id
_entity.type
_entity.pdbx_description
1 polymer ?
#
loop_
_entity_poly.entity_id
_entity_poly.type
_entity_poly.pdbx_seq_one_letter_code
_entity_poly.pdbx_strand_id
1 'polypeptide(L)'
;MTNGRVNPQFTLEDQGITGLGTVYYNLLEPTLIEQALARKEGELGQGGAFLVSTGKFTGRSPKDKHVVKTASVADSIWWENNAEISEAGFEALFEDMIAHMQGRDYFVQDLFGGADPANRLDVRMVTELAWHGLFIRHMLRRPDAEELEEFTADWTVINCPSFQANPERHNCRSETVIAMNFDRRIILIGGTEYAGENKKSVFSLLNYLLPEKGIMPMHCSANHAPGNPVDTAVFFGLSGTGKTTLSADPSRVLIGDDEHGWSDRGTFNFEGGCYAKTINLSAEAEPEIFATTSKFGTVIENMVYDPETKELDFDDDSLTANMRCAYPLEYISNASPTALGGHPKNIIMLTCDSFGVLPPIARLTPAQAMYHFLSGFTAKVAGTERGVTEPQPTFSTCFGAPFMPRRPEVYGNLLREKIAKHGATCWLVNTGWTGGAYGKGSRMPIRATRSLLSAALDGTLANGTFRTDPNFGFEVPTSVPGVADLLLEPRRTWEDKDAYDAQAEKLVAMFSENFQQYLPYIDDDVRAIALGG
;
A
#
# COMPACT_ATOMS: atom_id res chain seq x y z
N MET A 1 -17.01 -23.11 -21.47
CA MET A 1 -16.28 -24.37 -21.14
C MET A 1 -15.46 -24.09 -19.91
N THR A 2 -15.55 -24.93 -18.87
CA THR A 2 -14.83 -24.73 -17.60
C THR A 2 -13.51 -25.50 -17.63
N ASN A 3 -12.41 -24.86 -17.23
CA ASN A 3 -11.07 -25.45 -17.18
C ASN A 3 -10.41 -25.07 -15.84
N GLY A 4 -9.81 -26.04 -15.15
CA GLY A 4 -9.14 -25.85 -13.84
C GLY A 4 -9.98 -26.29 -12.64
N ARG A 5 -9.47 -26.03 -11.41
CA ARG A 5 -10.11 -26.42 -10.15
C ARG A 5 -11.04 -25.32 -9.66
N VAL A 6 -12.21 -25.71 -9.22
CA VAL A 6 -13.20 -24.80 -8.62
C VAL A 6 -14.15 -25.61 -7.76
N ASN A 7 -14.74 -25.01 -6.72
CA ASN A 7 -15.90 -25.57 -6.03
C ASN A 7 -17.04 -25.74 -7.03
N PRO A 8 -17.49 -26.97 -7.35
CA PRO A 8 -18.53 -27.18 -8.37
C PRO A 8 -19.92 -26.67 -7.95
N GLN A 9 -20.10 -26.32 -6.67
CA GLN A 9 -21.33 -25.75 -6.14
C GLN A 9 -21.28 -24.23 -6.02
N PHE A 10 -20.17 -23.59 -6.44
CA PHE A 10 -19.97 -22.14 -6.39
C PHE A 10 -19.16 -21.67 -7.58
N THR A 11 -19.76 -21.74 -8.77
CA THR A 11 -19.18 -21.26 -10.04
C THR A 11 -19.64 -19.84 -10.36
N LEU A 12 -19.21 -19.28 -11.50
CA LEU A 12 -19.72 -17.99 -11.97
C LEU A 12 -21.21 -18.05 -12.35
N GLU A 13 -21.67 -19.19 -12.88
CA GLU A 13 -23.08 -19.40 -13.20
C GLU A 13 -23.95 -19.32 -11.94
N ASP A 14 -23.49 -19.88 -10.80
CA ASP A 14 -24.20 -19.79 -9.51
C ASP A 14 -24.27 -18.36 -8.98
N GLN A 15 -23.34 -17.50 -9.42
CA GLN A 15 -23.34 -16.06 -9.14
C GLN A 15 -24.13 -15.22 -10.17
N GLY A 16 -24.81 -15.86 -11.12
CA GLY A 16 -25.58 -15.20 -12.17
C GLY A 16 -24.76 -14.64 -13.34
N ILE A 17 -23.45 -14.98 -13.41
CA ILE A 17 -22.57 -14.58 -14.49
C ILE A 17 -22.52 -15.74 -15.51
N THR A 18 -23.28 -15.62 -16.57
CA THR A 18 -23.51 -16.67 -17.56
C THR A 18 -23.13 -16.23 -18.97
N GLY A 19 -23.05 -17.17 -19.92
CA GLY A 19 -22.85 -16.85 -21.34
C GLY A 19 -21.42 -16.50 -21.70
N LEU A 20 -20.45 -16.77 -20.84
CA LEU A 20 -19.03 -16.58 -21.10
C LEU A 20 -18.49 -17.63 -22.12
N GLY A 21 -17.35 -17.34 -22.73
CA GLY A 21 -16.59 -18.30 -23.53
C GLY A 21 -15.95 -19.38 -22.65
N THR A 22 -14.65 -19.52 -22.70
CA THR A 22 -13.94 -20.43 -21.80
C THR A 22 -13.65 -19.73 -20.48
N VAL A 23 -13.96 -20.39 -19.36
CA VAL A 23 -13.62 -19.91 -18.02
C VAL A 23 -12.49 -20.77 -17.46
N TYR A 24 -11.38 -20.12 -17.14
CA TYR A 24 -10.17 -20.76 -16.61
C TYR A 24 -10.08 -20.50 -15.12
N TYR A 25 -10.36 -21.54 -14.31
CA TYR A 25 -10.35 -21.43 -12.84
C TYR A 25 -9.01 -21.85 -12.26
N ASN A 26 -8.44 -20.98 -11.44
CA ASN A 26 -7.31 -21.28 -10.55
C ASN A 26 -6.10 -21.90 -11.25
N LEU A 27 -5.84 -21.43 -12.49
CA LEU A 27 -4.65 -21.85 -13.23
C LEU A 27 -3.38 -21.47 -12.49
N LEU A 28 -2.38 -22.32 -12.56
CA LEU A 28 -1.05 -22.07 -11.99
C LEU A 28 -0.24 -21.14 -12.89
N GLU A 29 0.83 -20.58 -12.33
CA GLU A 29 1.69 -19.57 -12.94
C GLU A 29 2.18 -19.97 -14.36
N PRO A 30 2.72 -21.20 -14.59
CA PRO A 30 3.17 -21.58 -15.92
C PRO A 30 2.05 -21.54 -16.97
N THR A 31 0.86 -22.04 -16.61
CA THR A 31 -0.27 -22.08 -17.53
C THR A 31 -0.86 -20.69 -17.78
N LEU A 32 -0.87 -19.81 -16.76
CA LEU A 32 -1.26 -18.40 -16.95
C LEU A 32 -0.30 -17.68 -17.91
N ILE A 33 1.01 -17.93 -17.81
CA ILE A 33 2.01 -17.36 -18.71
C ILE A 33 1.80 -17.90 -20.14
N GLU A 34 1.58 -19.20 -20.32
CA GLU A 34 1.27 -19.80 -21.61
C GLU A 34 0.04 -19.16 -22.26
N GLN A 35 -1.03 -18.97 -21.48
CA GLN A 35 -2.24 -18.30 -21.94
C GLN A 35 -1.99 -16.84 -22.31
N ALA A 36 -1.24 -16.09 -21.50
CA ALA A 36 -0.89 -14.70 -21.75
C ALA A 36 -0.03 -14.55 -23.01
N LEU A 37 0.97 -15.41 -23.21
CA LEU A 37 1.81 -15.44 -24.43
C LEU A 37 0.98 -15.75 -25.69
N ALA A 38 0.10 -16.77 -25.63
CA ALA A 38 -0.77 -17.14 -26.74
C ALA A 38 -1.72 -16.01 -27.14
N ARG A 39 -2.13 -15.17 -26.19
CA ARG A 39 -2.99 -13.99 -26.38
C ARG A 39 -2.21 -12.72 -26.71
N LYS A 40 -0.88 -12.76 -26.72
CA LYS A 40 0.01 -11.62 -26.94
C LYS A 40 -0.20 -10.49 -25.90
N GLU A 41 -0.44 -10.88 -24.67
CA GLU A 41 -0.61 -9.96 -23.55
C GLU A 41 0.72 -9.43 -23.00
N GLY A 42 1.85 -10.06 -23.37
CA GLY A 42 3.19 -9.69 -22.95
C GLY A 42 4.25 -10.60 -23.54
N GLU A 43 5.48 -10.46 -23.05
CA GLU A 43 6.66 -11.20 -23.52
C GLU A 43 7.47 -11.76 -22.35
N LEU A 44 8.31 -12.75 -22.60
CA LEU A 44 9.28 -13.23 -21.61
C LEU A 44 10.55 -12.38 -21.65
N GLY A 45 10.97 -11.90 -20.49
CA GLY A 45 12.27 -11.30 -20.25
C GLY A 45 13.34 -12.33 -19.88
N GLN A 46 14.54 -11.84 -19.57
CA GLN A 46 15.62 -12.69 -19.06
C GLN A 46 15.19 -13.43 -17.80
N GLY A 47 15.62 -14.69 -17.64
CA GLY A 47 15.27 -15.52 -16.48
C GLY A 47 13.81 -15.98 -16.41
N GLY A 48 12.95 -15.54 -17.37
CA GLY A 48 11.54 -15.94 -17.45
C GLY A 48 10.58 -15.02 -16.70
N ALA A 49 10.99 -13.80 -16.34
CA ALA A 49 10.07 -12.75 -15.91
C ALA A 49 9.11 -12.39 -17.05
N PHE A 50 7.86 -12.07 -16.72
CA PHE A 50 6.82 -11.74 -17.70
C PHE A 50 6.67 -10.23 -17.83
N LEU A 51 7.02 -9.70 -19.00
CA LEU A 51 7.05 -8.27 -19.31
C LEU A 51 5.71 -7.85 -19.92
N VAL A 52 5.06 -6.82 -19.34
CA VAL A 52 3.76 -6.32 -19.78
C VAL A 52 3.74 -4.81 -19.89
N SER A 53 2.86 -4.30 -20.76
CA SER A 53 2.49 -2.89 -20.81
C SER A 53 1.07 -2.74 -20.29
N THR A 54 0.83 -1.73 -19.45
CA THR A 54 -0.51 -1.39 -18.95
C THR A 54 -1.19 -0.28 -19.77
N GLY A 55 -0.70 -0.07 -20.99
CA GLY A 55 -1.27 0.85 -21.97
C GLY A 55 -1.31 2.29 -21.47
N LYS A 56 -2.47 2.92 -21.58
CA LYS A 56 -2.70 4.33 -21.22
C LYS A 56 -2.48 4.63 -19.72
N PHE A 57 -2.75 3.66 -18.86
CA PHE A 57 -2.70 3.83 -17.41
C PHE A 57 -1.49 3.11 -16.83
N THR A 58 -0.45 3.87 -16.52
CA THR A 58 0.75 3.34 -15.85
C THR A 58 0.69 3.48 -14.32
N GLY A 59 -0.48 3.76 -13.77
CA GLY A 59 -0.74 3.93 -12.35
C GLY A 59 -2.23 3.92 -12.06
N ARG A 60 -2.59 3.99 -10.77
CA ARG A 60 -3.98 3.98 -10.30
C ARG A 60 -4.78 5.19 -10.77
N SER A 61 -6.09 5.01 -10.84
CA SER A 61 -7.08 6.04 -11.17
C SER A 61 -7.96 6.38 -9.94
N PRO A 62 -7.42 6.99 -8.88
CA PRO A 62 -8.13 7.17 -7.60
C PRO A 62 -9.38 8.04 -7.73
N LYS A 63 -9.44 8.93 -8.74
CA LYS A 63 -10.62 9.76 -9.01
C LYS A 63 -11.75 9.02 -9.72
N ASP A 64 -11.48 7.83 -10.26
CA ASP A 64 -12.45 6.97 -10.93
C ASP A 64 -12.95 5.84 -10.01
N LYS A 65 -12.54 5.88 -8.73
CA LYS A 65 -13.04 4.96 -7.71
C LYS A 65 -14.32 5.52 -7.09
N HIS A 66 -15.37 4.70 -7.12
CA HIS A 66 -16.70 5.03 -6.64
C HIS A 66 -17.18 4.00 -5.63
N VAL A 67 -17.99 4.43 -4.67
CA VAL A 67 -18.72 3.57 -3.75
C VAL A 67 -20.21 3.71 -4.05
N VAL A 68 -20.92 2.60 -4.14
CA VAL A 68 -22.37 2.62 -4.34
C VAL A 68 -23.06 3.15 -3.10
N LYS A 69 -23.83 4.21 -3.24
CA LYS A 69 -24.53 4.84 -2.12
C LYS A 69 -25.84 4.14 -1.84
N THR A 70 -25.78 3.13 -0.97
CA THR A 70 -26.94 2.42 -0.44
C THR A 70 -27.26 2.89 0.97
N ALA A 71 -28.46 2.56 1.45
CA ALA A 71 -28.87 2.90 2.82
C ALA A 71 -27.96 2.25 3.89
N SER A 72 -27.40 1.08 3.62
CA SER A 72 -26.55 0.32 4.56
C SER A 72 -25.19 0.99 4.82
N VAL A 73 -24.68 1.77 3.87
CA VAL A 73 -23.33 2.38 3.96
C VAL A 73 -23.36 3.90 4.06
N ALA A 74 -24.55 4.53 3.89
CA ALA A 74 -24.70 5.99 3.79
C ALA A 74 -24.01 6.77 4.92
N ASP A 75 -24.10 6.28 6.16
CA ASP A 75 -23.55 6.93 7.35
C ASP A 75 -22.12 6.48 7.71
N SER A 76 -21.63 5.40 7.10
CA SER A 76 -20.33 4.80 7.42
C SER A 76 -19.22 5.16 6.45
N ILE A 77 -19.55 5.65 5.25
CA ILE A 77 -18.58 6.08 4.25
C ILE A 77 -18.16 7.53 4.47
N TRP A 78 -16.89 7.78 4.32
CA TRP A 78 -16.30 9.11 4.26
C TRP A 78 -16.47 9.71 2.85
N TRP A 79 -17.64 10.31 2.61
CA TRP A 79 -18.02 10.80 1.27
C TRP A 79 -17.17 11.96 0.76
N GLU A 80 -16.54 12.72 1.65
CA GLU A 80 -15.61 13.79 1.25
C GLU A 80 -14.36 13.25 0.55
N ASN A 81 -14.03 11.97 0.77
CA ASN A 81 -12.87 11.29 0.17
C ASN A 81 -13.26 10.22 -0.86
N ASN A 82 -14.50 9.76 -0.87
CA ASN A 82 -14.96 8.68 -1.75
C ASN A 82 -16.10 9.20 -2.65
N ALA A 83 -15.90 9.09 -3.97
CA ALA A 83 -16.94 9.46 -4.92
C ALA A 83 -18.12 8.48 -4.83
N GLU A 84 -19.34 9.00 -4.89
CA GLU A 84 -20.54 8.18 -4.92
C GLU A 84 -20.90 7.74 -6.35
N ILE A 85 -21.54 6.58 -6.46
CA ILE A 85 -22.28 6.13 -7.62
C ILE A 85 -23.67 5.69 -7.15
N SER A 86 -24.72 6.02 -7.91
CA SER A 86 -26.08 5.61 -7.54
C SER A 86 -26.28 4.10 -7.71
N GLU A 87 -27.21 3.51 -6.97
CA GLU A 87 -27.61 2.11 -7.14
C GLU A 87 -28.01 1.82 -8.59
N ALA A 88 -28.85 2.69 -9.19
CA ALA A 88 -29.26 2.53 -10.58
C ALA A 88 -28.10 2.62 -11.58
N GLY A 89 -27.12 3.53 -11.34
CA GLY A 89 -25.91 3.64 -12.14
C GLY A 89 -25.05 2.39 -12.05
N PHE A 90 -24.91 1.83 -10.85
CA PHE A 90 -24.17 0.58 -10.65
C PHE A 90 -24.87 -0.63 -11.31
N GLU A 91 -26.20 -0.75 -11.20
CA GLU A 91 -26.91 -1.84 -11.86
C GLU A 91 -26.77 -1.76 -13.38
N ALA A 92 -26.90 -0.56 -13.96
CA ALA A 92 -26.65 -0.37 -15.40
C ALA A 92 -25.20 -0.71 -15.79
N LEU A 93 -24.23 -0.34 -14.95
CA LEU A 93 -22.80 -0.68 -15.15
C LEU A 93 -22.60 -2.19 -15.11
N PHE A 94 -23.19 -2.88 -14.14
CA PHE A 94 -23.12 -4.33 -14.01
C PHE A 94 -23.74 -5.03 -15.21
N GLU A 95 -24.95 -4.67 -15.62
CA GLU A 95 -25.64 -5.23 -16.79
C GLU A 95 -24.81 -5.07 -18.07
N ASP A 96 -24.31 -3.86 -18.34
CA ASP A 96 -23.52 -3.57 -19.53
C ASP A 96 -22.15 -4.32 -19.50
N MET A 97 -21.51 -4.44 -18.33
CA MET A 97 -20.28 -5.22 -18.19
C MET A 97 -20.53 -6.71 -18.42
N ILE A 98 -21.59 -7.29 -17.86
CA ILE A 98 -21.95 -8.69 -18.11
C ILE A 98 -22.28 -8.92 -19.60
N ALA A 99 -22.97 -7.97 -20.24
CA ALA A 99 -23.22 -8.04 -21.69
C ALA A 99 -21.91 -7.99 -22.50
N HIS A 100 -20.95 -7.16 -22.09
CA HIS A 100 -19.62 -7.09 -22.69
C HIS A 100 -18.82 -8.40 -22.53
N MET A 101 -19.02 -9.10 -21.42
CA MET A 101 -18.33 -10.37 -21.13
C MET A 101 -18.83 -11.54 -21.99
N GLN A 102 -20.02 -11.45 -22.63
CA GLN A 102 -20.62 -12.56 -23.37
C GLN A 102 -19.71 -13.10 -24.47
N GLY A 103 -19.53 -14.43 -24.50
CA GLY A 103 -18.72 -15.14 -25.49
C GLY A 103 -17.20 -14.95 -25.35
N ARG A 104 -16.72 -14.18 -24.39
CA ARG A 104 -15.30 -13.94 -24.13
C ARG A 104 -14.75 -14.90 -23.08
N ASP A 105 -13.47 -15.17 -23.15
CA ASP A 105 -12.73 -15.99 -22.17
C ASP A 105 -12.38 -15.17 -20.93
N TYR A 106 -12.45 -15.79 -19.74
CA TYR A 106 -12.08 -15.18 -18.45
C TYR A 106 -11.22 -16.09 -17.61
N PHE A 107 -10.36 -15.45 -16.79
CA PHE A 107 -9.48 -16.10 -15.83
C PHE A 107 -9.98 -15.80 -14.44
N VAL A 108 -10.25 -16.85 -13.67
CA VAL A 108 -10.76 -16.77 -12.30
C VAL A 108 -9.68 -17.27 -11.35
N GLN A 109 -9.40 -16.47 -10.32
CA GLN A 109 -8.54 -16.86 -9.21
C GLN A 109 -9.33 -16.72 -7.90
N ASP A 110 -9.49 -17.80 -7.18
CA ASP A 110 -10.05 -17.85 -5.84
C ASP A 110 -8.91 -17.71 -4.84
N LEU A 111 -8.90 -16.66 -4.02
CA LEU A 111 -7.76 -16.22 -3.24
C LEU A 111 -8.18 -15.70 -1.87
N PHE A 112 -7.22 -15.59 -0.95
CA PHE A 112 -7.43 -15.04 0.38
C PHE A 112 -6.76 -13.66 0.54
N GLY A 113 -7.53 -12.68 0.96
CA GLY A 113 -7.05 -11.39 1.45
C GLY A 113 -6.72 -11.46 2.95
N GLY A 114 -5.53 -11.93 3.30
CA GLY A 114 -5.06 -12.05 4.68
C GLY A 114 -4.46 -13.40 5.04
N ALA A 115 -3.36 -13.36 5.81
CA ALA A 115 -2.64 -14.54 6.28
C ALA A 115 -3.28 -15.18 7.52
N ASP A 116 -4.12 -14.43 8.25
CA ASP A 116 -4.81 -14.94 9.45
C ASP A 116 -6.13 -15.62 9.07
N PRO A 117 -6.25 -16.96 9.16
CA PRO A 117 -7.45 -17.68 8.71
C PRO A 117 -8.75 -17.24 9.39
N ALA A 118 -8.67 -16.67 10.60
CA ALA A 118 -9.88 -16.19 11.30
C ALA A 118 -10.33 -14.79 10.84
N ASN A 119 -9.47 -14.06 10.12
CA ASN A 119 -9.71 -12.68 9.73
C ASN A 119 -9.44 -12.42 8.23
N ARG A 120 -9.15 -13.46 7.47
CA ARG A 120 -8.98 -13.38 6.01
C ARG A 120 -10.32 -13.09 5.32
N LEU A 121 -10.25 -12.56 4.13
CA LEU A 121 -11.39 -12.35 3.23
C LEU A 121 -11.26 -13.31 2.05
N ASP A 122 -12.29 -14.07 1.76
CA ASP A 122 -12.33 -14.99 0.62
C ASP A 122 -12.80 -14.23 -0.62
N VAL A 123 -11.91 -14.07 -1.61
CA VAL A 123 -12.12 -13.20 -2.78
C VAL A 123 -12.00 -13.99 -4.07
N ARG A 124 -13.04 -13.93 -4.91
CA ARG A 124 -13.00 -14.38 -6.29
C ARG A 124 -12.61 -13.23 -7.20
N MET A 125 -11.52 -13.40 -7.90
CA MET A 125 -11.04 -12.45 -8.92
C MET A 125 -11.38 -12.99 -10.30
N VAL A 126 -12.17 -12.23 -11.08
CA VAL A 126 -12.53 -12.54 -12.46
C VAL A 126 -11.87 -11.52 -13.36
N THR A 127 -10.93 -11.96 -14.21
CA THR A 127 -10.12 -11.05 -15.03
C THR A 127 -10.20 -11.43 -16.51
N GLU A 128 -10.26 -10.43 -17.38
CA GLU A 128 -10.25 -10.62 -18.83
C GLU A 128 -8.86 -11.07 -19.33
N LEU A 129 -7.78 -10.63 -18.69
CA LEU A 129 -6.40 -10.90 -19.07
C LEU A 129 -5.78 -12.02 -18.22
N ALA A 130 -5.09 -12.96 -18.85
CA ALA A 130 -4.39 -14.05 -18.17
C ALA A 130 -3.29 -13.51 -17.24
N TRP A 131 -2.54 -12.47 -17.68
CA TRP A 131 -1.51 -11.88 -16.87
C TRP A 131 -2.05 -11.15 -15.62
N HIS A 132 -3.28 -10.62 -15.64
CA HIS A 132 -3.96 -10.14 -14.43
C HIS A 132 -4.23 -11.28 -13.45
N GLY A 133 -4.59 -12.47 -13.98
CA GLY A 133 -4.69 -13.69 -13.17
C GLY A 133 -3.37 -14.06 -12.50
N LEU A 134 -2.25 -13.98 -13.24
CA LEU A 134 -0.90 -14.19 -12.71
C LEU A 134 -0.54 -13.16 -11.65
N PHE A 135 -0.75 -11.88 -11.94
CA PHE A 135 -0.48 -10.78 -11.02
C PHE A 135 -1.22 -10.96 -9.69
N ILE A 136 -2.54 -11.16 -9.75
CA ILE A 136 -3.33 -11.22 -8.50
C ILE A 136 -3.07 -12.49 -7.70
N ARG A 137 -2.69 -13.58 -8.37
CA ARG A 137 -2.24 -14.81 -7.75
C ARG A 137 -0.93 -14.62 -6.95
N HIS A 138 -0.06 -13.68 -7.38
CA HIS A 138 1.07 -13.27 -6.55
C HIS A 138 0.64 -12.36 -5.41
N MET A 139 -0.26 -11.43 -5.67
CA MET A 139 -0.61 -10.38 -4.70
C MET A 139 -1.48 -10.85 -3.55
N LEU A 140 -2.36 -11.82 -3.76
CA LEU A 140 -3.18 -12.39 -2.70
C LEU A 140 -2.69 -13.80 -2.32
N ARG A 141 -3.15 -14.30 -1.20
CA ARG A 141 -2.72 -15.61 -0.70
C ARG A 141 -3.49 -16.71 -1.42
N ARG A 142 -2.78 -17.76 -1.76
CA ARG A 142 -3.27 -18.88 -2.55
C ARG A 142 -3.87 -19.94 -1.64
N PRO A 143 -5.10 -20.38 -1.87
CA PRO A 143 -5.64 -21.59 -1.27
C PRO A 143 -4.85 -22.83 -1.72
N ASP A 144 -4.83 -23.85 -0.91
CA ASP A 144 -4.38 -25.16 -1.35
C ASP A 144 -5.46 -25.89 -2.20
N ALA A 145 -5.15 -27.12 -2.62
CA ALA A 145 -6.04 -27.87 -3.51
C ALA A 145 -7.34 -28.29 -2.83
N GLU A 146 -7.34 -28.56 -1.53
CA GLU A 146 -8.50 -28.97 -0.74
C GLU A 146 -9.38 -27.76 -0.45
N GLU A 147 -8.77 -26.63 -0.05
CA GLU A 147 -9.47 -25.37 0.16
C GLU A 147 -10.20 -24.87 -1.12
N LEU A 148 -9.62 -25.09 -2.31
CA LEU A 148 -10.26 -24.70 -3.57
C LEU A 148 -11.52 -25.52 -3.91
N GLU A 149 -11.62 -26.78 -3.47
CA GLU A 149 -12.78 -27.62 -3.71
C GLU A 149 -14.00 -27.20 -2.87
N GLU A 150 -13.76 -26.49 -1.76
CA GLU A 150 -14.80 -25.99 -0.85
C GLU A 150 -14.91 -24.46 -0.86
N PHE A 151 -14.11 -23.78 -1.67
CA PHE A 151 -14.03 -22.32 -1.67
C PHE A 151 -15.36 -21.65 -2.04
N THR A 152 -15.78 -20.71 -1.20
CA THR A 152 -16.92 -19.83 -1.43
C THR A 152 -16.51 -18.39 -1.21
N ALA A 153 -16.56 -17.57 -2.26
CA ALA A 153 -16.15 -16.18 -2.16
C ALA A 153 -17.10 -15.35 -1.29
N ASP A 154 -16.54 -14.61 -0.34
CA ASP A 154 -17.25 -13.51 0.32
C ASP A 154 -17.48 -12.34 -0.62
N TRP A 155 -16.54 -12.11 -1.52
CA TRP A 155 -16.52 -11.00 -2.47
C TRP A 155 -16.06 -11.43 -3.85
N THR A 156 -16.66 -10.80 -4.88
CA THR A 156 -16.23 -10.99 -6.26
C THR A 156 -15.74 -9.67 -6.85
N VAL A 157 -14.56 -9.68 -7.46
CA VAL A 157 -13.99 -8.56 -8.19
C VAL A 157 -13.94 -8.93 -9.67
N ILE A 158 -14.59 -8.13 -10.51
CA ILE A 158 -14.61 -8.32 -11.97
C ILE A 158 -13.78 -7.21 -12.60
N ASN A 159 -12.76 -7.56 -13.35
CA ASN A 159 -11.93 -6.61 -14.08
C ASN A 159 -11.97 -6.91 -15.59
N CYS A 160 -12.57 -5.97 -16.32
CA CYS A 160 -12.68 -5.98 -17.77
C CYS A 160 -11.96 -4.75 -18.35
N PRO A 161 -10.66 -4.79 -18.61
CA PRO A 161 -9.90 -3.66 -19.14
C PRO A 161 -10.42 -3.13 -20.47
N SER A 162 -10.96 -3.99 -21.32
CA SER A 162 -11.52 -3.60 -22.63
C SER A 162 -12.90 -2.96 -22.55
N PHE A 163 -13.57 -3.05 -21.40
CA PHE A 163 -14.86 -2.39 -21.16
C PHE A 163 -14.66 -0.91 -20.85
N GLN A 164 -15.44 -0.05 -21.49
CA GLN A 164 -15.47 1.39 -21.22
C GLN A 164 -16.82 1.79 -20.67
N ALA A 165 -16.82 2.42 -19.50
CA ALA A 165 -18.05 2.93 -18.90
C ALA A 165 -18.60 4.11 -19.69
N ASN A 166 -19.92 4.28 -19.66
CA ASN A 166 -20.60 5.48 -20.13
C ASN A 166 -20.91 6.38 -18.93
N PRO A 167 -20.23 7.55 -18.78
CA PRO A 167 -20.39 8.40 -17.61
C PRO A 167 -21.83 8.81 -17.30
N GLU A 168 -22.64 9.11 -18.30
CA GLU A 168 -24.03 9.54 -18.12
C GLU A 168 -24.92 8.36 -17.68
N ARG A 169 -24.80 7.20 -18.36
CA ARG A 169 -25.61 6.01 -18.09
C ARG A 169 -25.25 5.38 -16.74
N HIS A 170 -23.95 5.33 -16.43
CA HIS A 170 -23.44 4.63 -15.24
C HIS A 170 -23.26 5.57 -14.04
N ASN A 171 -23.54 6.88 -14.19
CA ASN A 171 -23.35 7.86 -13.12
C ASN A 171 -21.94 7.82 -12.53
N CYS A 172 -20.91 7.73 -13.38
CA CYS A 172 -19.50 7.71 -13.02
C CYS A 172 -18.73 8.86 -13.68
N ARG A 173 -17.48 9.06 -13.28
CA ARG A 173 -16.69 10.23 -13.70
C ARG A 173 -16.18 10.13 -15.13
N SER A 174 -15.77 8.96 -15.58
CA SER A 174 -15.12 8.76 -16.88
C SER A 174 -15.38 7.37 -17.43
N GLU A 175 -14.77 7.06 -18.59
CA GLU A 175 -14.81 5.72 -19.20
C GLU A 175 -14.08 4.66 -18.35
N THR A 176 -13.15 5.09 -17.48
CA THR A 176 -12.52 4.22 -16.50
C THR A 176 -13.34 4.25 -15.21
N VAL A 177 -13.59 3.08 -14.64
CA VAL A 177 -14.44 2.96 -13.45
C VAL A 177 -13.91 1.86 -12.51
N ILE A 178 -13.89 2.17 -11.22
CA ILE A 178 -13.74 1.21 -10.13
C ILE A 178 -14.95 1.43 -9.22
N ALA A 179 -15.94 0.54 -9.24
CA ALA A 179 -17.19 0.69 -8.50
C ALA A 179 -17.36 -0.42 -7.48
N MET A 180 -17.50 -0.04 -6.20
CA MET A 180 -17.59 -0.96 -5.05
C MET A 180 -19.03 -0.97 -4.52
N ASN A 181 -19.70 -2.12 -4.57
CA ASN A 181 -21.03 -2.33 -4.00
C ASN A 181 -20.97 -3.26 -2.79
N PHE A 182 -21.14 -2.68 -1.59
CA PHE A 182 -21.01 -3.43 -0.34
C PHE A 182 -22.20 -4.37 -0.09
N ASP A 183 -23.38 -4.03 -0.55
CA ASP A 183 -24.58 -4.87 -0.38
C ASP A 183 -24.54 -6.09 -1.31
N ARG A 184 -24.11 -5.89 -2.57
CA ARG A 184 -23.93 -6.99 -3.52
C ARG A 184 -22.61 -7.75 -3.34
N ARG A 185 -21.68 -7.21 -2.56
CA ARG A 185 -20.33 -7.75 -2.37
C ARG A 185 -19.57 -7.95 -3.70
N ILE A 186 -19.72 -6.95 -4.59
CA ILE A 186 -19.10 -6.96 -5.92
C ILE A 186 -18.30 -5.67 -6.11
N ILE A 187 -17.13 -5.80 -6.75
CA ILE A 187 -16.37 -4.68 -7.29
C ILE A 187 -16.27 -4.86 -8.80
N LEU A 188 -16.55 -3.79 -9.54
CA LEU A 188 -16.41 -3.72 -10.99
C LEU A 188 -15.24 -2.80 -11.32
N ILE A 189 -14.32 -3.26 -12.18
CA ILE A 189 -13.20 -2.50 -12.70
C ILE A 189 -13.26 -2.55 -14.22
N GLY A 190 -13.25 -1.37 -14.86
CA GLY A 190 -13.29 -1.27 -16.32
C GLY A 190 -12.41 -0.14 -16.83
N GLY A 191 -11.93 -0.26 -18.09
CA GLY A 191 -11.21 0.78 -18.80
C GLY A 191 -9.77 1.02 -18.33
N THR A 192 -9.16 0.07 -17.61
CA THR A 192 -7.76 0.15 -17.18
C THR A 192 -7.10 -1.23 -17.14
N GLU A 193 -5.89 -1.32 -17.68
CA GLU A 193 -5.04 -2.50 -17.59
C GLU A 193 -4.09 -2.48 -16.39
N TYR A 194 -4.05 -1.37 -15.64
CA TYR A 194 -3.18 -1.27 -14.47
C TYR A 194 -3.58 -2.25 -13.38
N ALA A 195 -2.81 -3.33 -13.22
CA ALA A 195 -3.16 -4.45 -12.35
C ALA A 195 -3.22 -4.09 -10.85
N GLY A 196 -2.54 -3.02 -10.45
CA GLY A 196 -2.60 -2.51 -9.07
C GLY A 196 -4.01 -2.12 -8.60
N GLU A 197 -4.98 -1.87 -9.49
CA GLU A 197 -6.39 -1.64 -9.11
C GLU A 197 -7.02 -2.92 -8.52
N ASN A 198 -6.71 -4.11 -9.05
CA ASN A 198 -7.18 -5.39 -8.51
C ASN A 198 -6.79 -5.55 -7.03
N LYS A 199 -5.51 -5.39 -6.74
CA LYS A 199 -4.94 -5.46 -5.38
C LYS A 199 -5.55 -4.42 -4.45
N LYS A 200 -5.53 -3.14 -4.87
CA LYS A 200 -5.95 -2.01 -4.03
C LYS A 200 -7.47 -1.96 -3.79
N SER A 201 -8.25 -2.58 -4.66
CA SER A 201 -9.67 -2.78 -4.43
C SER A 201 -9.92 -3.68 -3.22
N VAL A 202 -9.21 -4.81 -3.12
CA VAL A 202 -9.29 -5.71 -1.96
C VAL A 202 -8.79 -5.02 -0.69
N PHE A 203 -7.71 -4.24 -0.77
CA PHE A 203 -7.25 -3.45 0.37
C PHE A 203 -8.30 -2.44 0.84
N SER A 204 -8.99 -1.76 -0.08
CA SER A 204 -10.09 -0.86 0.28
C SER A 204 -11.26 -1.59 0.95
N LEU A 205 -11.58 -2.83 0.51
CA LEU A 205 -12.57 -3.68 1.21
C LEU A 205 -12.15 -3.97 2.64
N LEU A 206 -10.92 -4.40 2.85
CA LEU A 206 -10.40 -4.73 4.18
C LEU A 206 -10.39 -3.49 5.08
N ASN A 207 -10.06 -2.30 4.54
CA ASN A 207 -10.16 -1.04 5.27
C ASN A 207 -11.59 -0.68 5.68
N TYR A 208 -12.60 -1.14 4.95
CA TYR A 208 -14.00 -0.94 5.34
C TYR A 208 -14.48 -1.98 6.35
N LEU A 209 -14.17 -3.26 6.12
CA LEU A 209 -14.75 -4.38 6.87
C LEU A 209 -14.09 -4.63 8.24
N LEU A 210 -12.76 -4.52 8.31
CA LEU A 210 -12.01 -4.93 9.50
C LEU A 210 -12.19 -4.02 10.72
N PRO A 211 -12.36 -2.70 10.60
CA PRO A 211 -12.58 -1.84 11.77
C PRO A 211 -13.79 -2.23 12.61
N GLU A 212 -14.87 -2.71 12.01
CA GLU A 212 -16.06 -3.20 12.74
C GLU A 212 -15.77 -4.43 13.63
N LYS A 213 -14.74 -5.18 13.27
CA LYS A 213 -14.25 -6.34 14.04
C LYS A 213 -13.16 -5.95 15.08
N GLY A 214 -12.90 -4.64 15.26
CA GLY A 214 -11.82 -4.14 16.11
C GLY A 214 -10.42 -4.46 15.59
N ILE A 215 -10.29 -4.75 14.29
CA ILE A 215 -9.00 -5.02 13.63
C ILE A 215 -8.56 -3.75 12.92
N MET A 216 -7.32 -3.33 13.17
CA MET A 216 -6.72 -2.16 12.53
C MET A 216 -6.11 -2.54 11.19
N PRO A 217 -6.68 -2.14 10.04
CA PRO A 217 -6.03 -2.26 8.75
C PRO A 217 -4.99 -1.16 8.59
N MET A 218 -3.83 -1.50 8.01
CA MET A 218 -2.67 -0.61 7.97
C MET A 218 -2.01 -0.63 6.60
N HIS A 219 -1.84 0.54 5.99
CA HIS A 219 -0.95 0.73 4.85
C HIS A 219 0.48 0.88 5.37
N CYS A 220 1.10 -0.23 5.67
CA CYS A 220 2.42 -0.30 6.27
C CYS A 220 3.15 -1.57 5.84
N SER A 221 4.47 -1.55 5.87
CA SER A 221 5.27 -2.77 5.88
C SER A 221 5.46 -3.28 7.31
N ALA A 222 5.82 -4.56 7.46
CA ALA A 222 6.04 -5.17 8.76
C ALA A 222 7.17 -6.21 8.73
N ASN A 223 7.93 -6.28 9.83
CA ASN A 223 8.94 -7.31 10.05
C ASN A 223 8.99 -7.71 11.53
N HIS A 224 9.74 -8.78 11.83
CA HIS A 224 10.03 -9.17 13.20
C HIS A 224 11.48 -9.61 13.37
N ALA A 225 11.95 -9.69 14.62
CA ALA A 225 13.31 -10.19 14.90
C ALA A 225 13.41 -11.68 14.55
N PRO A 226 14.55 -12.18 14.05
CA PRO A 226 14.75 -13.58 13.74
C PRO A 226 14.47 -14.48 14.95
N GLY A 227 13.68 -15.53 14.74
CA GLY A 227 13.29 -16.46 15.80
C GLY A 227 12.38 -15.88 16.89
N ASN A 228 11.95 -14.62 16.79
CA ASN A 228 11.12 -13.94 17.78
C ASN A 228 9.98 -13.13 17.12
N PRO A 229 8.89 -13.77 16.70
CA PRO A 229 7.74 -13.08 16.11
C PRO A 229 7.06 -12.07 17.04
N VAL A 230 7.28 -12.16 18.36
CA VAL A 230 6.75 -11.18 19.33
C VAL A 230 7.45 -9.84 19.20
N ASP A 231 8.69 -9.79 18.67
CA ASP A 231 9.40 -8.55 18.38
C ASP A 231 9.04 -8.04 16.98
N THR A 232 7.79 -7.65 16.80
CA THR A 232 7.26 -7.11 15.56
C THR A 232 7.40 -5.58 15.52
N ALA A 233 7.76 -5.06 14.34
CA ALA A 233 7.73 -3.65 14.00
C ALA A 233 6.89 -3.42 12.75
N VAL A 234 6.14 -2.30 12.73
CA VAL A 234 5.38 -1.84 11.56
C VAL A 234 5.87 -0.48 11.12
N PHE A 235 5.87 -0.25 9.79
CA PHE A 235 6.42 0.95 9.17
C PHE A 235 5.36 1.59 8.30
N PHE A 236 4.74 2.66 8.78
CA PHE A 236 3.86 3.51 7.99
C PHE A 236 4.68 4.47 7.14
N GLY A 237 4.19 4.79 5.96
CA GLY A 237 4.83 5.76 5.08
C GLY A 237 4.26 5.70 3.67
N LEU A 238 4.38 6.80 2.95
CA LEU A 238 3.98 6.90 1.55
C LEU A 238 5.10 6.43 0.61
N SER A 239 4.80 6.33 -0.68
CA SER A 239 5.81 6.04 -1.70
C SER A 239 6.98 7.03 -1.63
N GLY A 240 8.20 6.55 -1.69
CA GLY A 240 9.42 7.39 -1.64
C GLY A 240 9.94 7.73 -0.24
N THR A 241 9.25 7.32 0.84
CA THR A 241 9.74 7.48 2.22
C THR A 241 10.77 6.41 2.64
N GLY A 242 10.96 5.37 1.83
CA GLY A 242 11.86 4.26 2.13
C GLY A 242 11.19 3.09 2.87
N LYS A 243 9.87 3.01 2.88
CA LYS A 243 9.10 1.95 3.58
C LYS A 243 9.63 0.55 3.26
N THR A 244 9.65 0.16 1.99
CA THR A 244 10.13 -1.15 1.53
C THR A 244 11.60 -1.37 1.84
N THR A 245 12.47 -0.41 1.51
CA THR A 245 13.93 -0.50 1.71
C THR A 245 14.32 -0.64 3.18
N LEU A 246 13.59 0.04 4.08
CA LEU A 246 13.91 0.04 5.52
C LEU A 246 13.32 -1.16 6.26
N SER A 247 12.17 -1.67 5.81
CA SER A 247 11.55 -2.86 6.41
C SER A 247 12.16 -4.18 5.93
N ALA A 248 12.75 -4.20 4.72
CA ALA A 248 13.45 -5.35 4.14
C ALA A 248 14.90 -5.49 4.64
N ASP A 249 15.17 -5.11 5.89
CA ASP A 249 16.49 -5.28 6.53
C ASP A 249 16.83 -6.78 6.62
N PRO A 250 17.97 -7.24 6.07
CA PRO A 250 18.34 -8.65 6.08
C PRO A 250 18.58 -9.24 7.50
N SER A 251 18.73 -8.39 8.52
CA SER A 251 18.83 -8.81 9.91
C SER A 251 17.45 -9.11 10.56
N ARG A 252 16.35 -8.85 9.88
CA ARG A 252 14.97 -9.08 10.35
C ARG A 252 14.22 -9.97 9.36
N VAL A 253 13.09 -10.52 9.80
CA VAL A 253 12.22 -11.39 8.98
C VAL A 253 11.07 -10.55 8.44
N LEU A 254 10.92 -10.45 7.12
CA LEU A 254 9.87 -9.68 6.47
C LEU A 254 8.52 -10.40 6.61
N ILE A 255 7.52 -9.74 7.19
CA ILE A 255 6.13 -10.21 7.23
C ILE A 255 5.42 -9.82 5.93
N GLY A 256 5.65 -8.59 5.46
CA GLY A 256 5.16 -8.04 4.21
C GLY A 256 5.60 -6.60 4.00
N ASP A 257 5.47 -6.10 2.77
CA ASP A 257 6.04 -4.81 2.38
C ASP A 257 5.04 -3.65 2.30
N ASP A 258 3.69 -3.90 2.32
CA ASP A 258 2.72 -2.84 2.01
C ASP A 258 1.41 -2.84 2.81
N GLU A 259 0.77 -4.00 3.06
CA GLU A 259 -0.61 -4.05 3.59
C GLU A 259 -0.76 -5.09 4.71
N HIS A 260 -1.18 -4.64 5.90
CA HIS A 260 -1.29 -5.51 7.08
C HIS A 260 -2.55 -5.24 7.88
N GLY A 261 -2.97 -6.23 8.68
CA GLY A 261 -3.97 -6.09 9.74
C GLY A 261 -3.35 -6.29 11.12
N TRP A 262 -3.84 -5.55 12.11
CA TRP A 262 -3.48 -5.75 13.50
C TRP A 262 -4.72 -6.17 14.30
N SER A 263 -4.85 -7.46 14.51
CA SER A 263 -5.92 -8.11 15.29
C SER A 263 -5.56 -8.23 16.77
N ASP A 264 -6.42 -8.87 17.55
CA ASP A 264 -6.12 -9.24 18.94
C ASP A 264 -5.13 -10.41 19.07
N ARG A 265 -4.76 -11.04 17.95
CA ARG A 265 -3.75 -12.11 17.90
C ARG A 265 -2.38 -11.62 17.41
N GLY A 266 -2.28 -10.40 16.95
CA GLY A 266 -1.05 -9.81 16.40
C GLY A 266 -1.24 -9.26 15.00
N THR A 267 -0.11 -9.05 14.32
CA THR A 267 -0.02 -8.51 12.97
C THR A 267 -0.08 -9.64 11.94
N PHE A 268 -0.78 -9.42 10.84
CA PHE A 268 -0.83 -10.35 9.72
C PHE A 268 -0.81 -9.61 8.38
N ASN A 269 -0.11 -10.18 7.41
CA ASN A 269 -0.05 -9.64 6.06
C ASN A 269 -1.36 -9.92 5.33
N PHE A 270 -1.88 -8.95 4.56
CA PHE A 270 -3.02 -9.15 3.68
C PHE A 270 -2.62 -9.85 2.39
N GLU A 271 -1.35 -9.78 2.03
CA GLU A 271 -0.84 -10.16 0.73
C GLU A 271 -0.09 -11.50 0.74
N GLY A 272 0.03 -12.07 -0.46
CA GLY A 272 0.85 -13.25 -0.75
C GLY A 272 2.17 -12.93 -1.43
N GLY A 273 2.42 -11.68 -1.78
CA GLY A 273 3.61 -11.23 -2.50
C GLY A 273 3.91 -9.76 -2.31
N CYS A 274 4.81 -9.25 -3.14
CA CYS A 274 5.26 -7.86 -3.11
C CYS A 274 5.05 -7.20 -4.48
N TYR A 275 4.77 -5.88 -4.45
CA TYR A 275 4.60 -5.06 -5.65
C TYR A 275 5.51 -3.84 -5.58
N ALA A 276 6.78 -4.04 -5.92
CA ALA A 276 7.84 -3.08 -5.74
C ALA A 276 8.00 -2.14 -6.94
N LYS A 277 8.44 -0.90 -6.68
CA LYS A 277 8.94 0.01 -7.71
C LYS A 277 10.30 -0.45 -8.19
N THR A 278 10.55 -0.30 -9.51
CA THR A 278 11.81 -0.72 -10.12
C THR A 278 12.60 0.42 -10.75
N ILE A 279 12.08 1.66 -10.73
CA ILE A 279 12.87 2.82 -11.18
C ILE A 279 14.11 3.00 -10.29
N ASN A 280 15.28 3.16 -10.92
CA ASN A 280 16.60 3.24 -10.28
C ASN A 280 16.93 2.05 -9.35
N LEU A 281 16.31 0.88 -9.57
CA LEU A 281 16.58 -0.33 -8.81
C LEU A 281 17.98 -0.84 -9.13
N SER A 282 18.78 -1.09 -8.11
CA SER A 282 20.13 -1.64 -8.28
C SER A 282 20.40 -2.84 -7.38
N ALA A 283 21.23 -3.76 -7.86
CA ALA A 283 21.66 -4.93 -7.10
C ALA A 283 22.45 -4.58 -5.83
N GLU A 284 23.08 -3.40 -5.80
CA GLU A 284 23.85 -2.92 -4.64
C GLU A 284 22.93 -2.40 -3.54
N ALA A 285 21.91 -1.62 -3.91
CA ALA A 285 21.01 -0.97 -2.96
C ALA A 285 19.94 -1.91 -2.41
N GLU A 286 19.33 -2.74 -3.30
CA GLU A 286 18.18 -3.60 -2.99
C GLU A 286 18.34 -4.99 -3.66
N PRO A 287 19.36 -5.78 -3.24
CA PRO A 287 19.74 -7.03 -3.92
C PRO A 287 18.62 -8.07 -3.98
N GLU A 288 17.81 -8.18 -2.94
CA GLU A 288 16.69 -9.14 -2.90
C GLU A 288 15.61 -8.80 -3.93
N ILE A 289 15.20 -7.53 -4.02
CA ILE A 289 14.21 -7.07 -5.00
C ILE A 289 14.77 -7.18 -6.41
N PHE A 290 16.02 -6.74 -6.62
CA PHE A 290 16.70 -6.84 -7.91
C PHE A 290 16.74 -8.29 -8.41
N ALA A 291 17.08 -9.24 -7.54
CA ALA A 291 17.13 -10.66 -7.92
C ALA A 291 15.77 -11.22 -8.37
N THR A 292 14.64 -10.63 -7.92
CA THR A 292 13.31 -11.10 -8.36
C THR A 292 13.00 -10.72 -9.80
N THR A 293 13.59 -9.67 -10.35
CA THR A 293 13.28 -9.16 -11.70
C THR A 293 13.69 -10.10 -12.82
N SER A 294 14.52 -11.11 -12.53
CA SER A 294 14.90 -12.17 -13.45
C SER A 294 14.37 -13.55 -13.07
N LYS A 295 13.48 -13.65 -12.07
CA LYS A 295 12.87 -14.93 -11.69
C LYS A 295 11.64 -15.25 -12.53
N PHE A 296 11.47 -16.54 -12.84
CA PHE A 296 10.31 -17.03 -13.58
C PHE A 296 8.99 -16.63 -12.90
N GLY A 297 8.06 -16.12 -13.69
CA GLY A 297 6.73 -15.74 -13.22
C GLY A 297 6.62 -14.37 -12.56
N THR A 298 7.73 -13.68 -12.25
CA THR A 298 7.66 -12.26 -11.87
C THR A 298 7.00 -11.46 -12.98
N VAL A 299 6.00 -10.66 -12.66
CA VAL A 299 5.38 -9.73 -13.62
C VAL A 299 6.09 -8.39 -13.55
N ILE A 300 6.56 -7.89 -14.69
CA ILE A 300 7.23 -6.58 -14.80
C ILE A 300 6.38 -5.67 -15.67
N GLU A 301 5.92 -4.57 -15.08
CA GLU A 301 5.03 -3.61 -15.73
C GLU A 301 5.78 -2.38 -16.21
N ASN A 302 5.55 -2.03 -17.49
CA ASN A 302 5.96 -0.76 -18.11
C ASN A 302 7.47 -0.50 -18.05
N MET A 303 8.28 -1.54 -18.06
CA MET A 303 9.74 -1.47 -18.11
C MET A 303 10.22 -1.28 -19.54
N VAL A 304 11.18 -0.37 -19.73
CA VAL A 304 11.96 -0.31 -20.97
C VAL A 304 12.97 -1.45 -20.98
N TYR A 305 13.13 -2.12 -22.09
CA TYR A 305 14.08 -3.22 -22.25
C TYR A 305 14.61 -3.31 -23.69
N ASP A 306 15.79 -3.85 -23.84
CA ASP A 306 16.36 -4.13 -25.17
C ASP A 306 15.55 -5.24 -25.87
N PRO A 307 15.04 -5.01 -27.09
CA PRO A 307 14.16 -5.96 -27.77
C PRO A 307 14.86 -7.26 -28.20
N GLU A 308 16.18 -7.27 -28.35
CA GLU A 308 16.95 -8.43 -28.77
C GLU A 308 17.44 -9.26 -27.59
N THR A 309 18.04 -8.60 -26.58
CA THR A 309 18.62 -9.26 -25.41
C THR A 309 17.62 -9.46 -24.26
N LYS A 310 16.50 -8.71 -24.29
CA LYS A 310 15.50 -8.65 -23.21
C LYS A 310 16.09 -8.16 -21.86
N GLU A 311 17.20 -7.42 -21.92
CA GLU A 311 17.80 -6.77 -20.74
C GLU A 311 16.96 -5.56 -20.34
N LEU A 312 16.68 -5.46 -19.05
CA LEU A 312 15.84 -4.42 -18.47
C LEU A 312 16.63 -3.14 -18.22
N ASP A 313 16.06 -1.98 -18.56
CA ASP A 313 16.64 -0.67 -18.27
C ASP A 313 15.88 -0.03 -17.07
N PHE A 314 16.49 -0.10 -15.89
CA PHE A 314 15.90 0.42 -14.65
C PHE A 314 16.00 1.95 -14.53
N ASP A 315 16.78 2.61 -15.36
CA ASP A 315 17.03 4.05 -15.33
C ASP A 315 16.19 4.81 -16.36
N ASP A 316 15.63 4.11 -17.36
CA ASP A 316 14.80 4.71 -18.42
C ASP A 316 13.33 4.84 -17.96
N ASP A 317 12.92 6.06 -17.63
CA ASP A 317 11.56 6.42 -17.24
C ASP A 317 10.70 6.95 -18.40
N SER A 318 11.12 6.77 -19.65
CA SER A 318 10.43 7.29 -20.83
C SER A 318 8.99 6.78 -20.99
N LEU A 319 8.69 5.56 -20.54
CA LEU A 319 7.32 5.04 -20.45
C LEU A 319 6.62 5.56 -19.19
N THR A 320 7.27 5.45 -18.05
CA THR A 320 6.77 5.92 -16.76
C THR A 320 7.82 5.78 -15.66
N ALA A 321 7.88 6.72 -14.74
CA ALA A 321 8.63 6.55 -13.49
C ALA A 321 7.95 5.58 -12.49
N ASN A 322 6.78 5.02 -12.83
CA ASN A 322 6.02 4.06 -12.00
C ASN A 322 6.13 2.61 -12.50
N MET A 323 7.24 2.26 -13.14
CA MET A 323 7.52 0.88 -13.48
C MET A 323 7.58 0.01 -12.22
N ARG A 324 7.06 -1.24 -12.31
CA ARG A 324 6.91 -2.10 -11.15
C ARG A 324 7.22 -3.55 -11.43
N CYS A 325 7.56 -4.30 -10.37
CA CYS A 325 7.60 -5.75 -10.41
C CYS A 325 6.69 -6.35 -9.33
N ALA A 326 5.94 -7.40 -9.71
CA ALA A 326 5.08 -8.18 -8.83
C ALA A 326 5.60 -9.61 -8.75
N TYR A 327 5.83 -10.10 -7.55
CA TYR A 327 6.39 -11.42 -7.29
C TYR A 327 5.86 -12.00 -5.97
N PRO A 328 5.85 -13.32 -5.81
CA PRO A 328 5.40 -13.97 -4.58
C PRO A 328 6.40 -13.72 -3.44
N LEU A 329 5.89 -13.63 -2.20
CA LEU A 329 6.68 -13.28 -1.01
C LEU A 329 7.85 -14.26 -0.77
N GLU A 330 7.69 -15.53 -1.13
CA GLU A 330 8.70 -16.58 -1.02
C GLU A 330 9.95 -16.35 -1.91
N TYR A 331 9.93 -15.35 -2.79
CA TYR A 331 11.11 -14.96 -3.56
C TYR A 331 12.11 -14.14 -2.73
N ILE A 332 11.67 -13.59 -1.60
CA ILE A 332 12.50 -12.88 -0.63
C ILE A 332 13.04 -13.88 0.39
N SER A 333 14.36 -13.96 0.50
CA SER A 333 15.04 -15.02 1.24
C SER A 333 14.75 -15.01 2.76
N ASN A 334 14.52 -13.83 3.33
CA ASN A 334 14.21 -13.61 4.75
C ASN A 334 12.72 -13.33 5.00
N ALA A 335 11.83 -13.76 4.11
CA ALA A 335 10.39 -13.61 4.30
C ALA A 335 9.85 -14.61 5.34
N SER A 336 8.84 -14.16 6.10
CA SER A 336 8.11 -15.01 7.04
C SER A 336 7.30 -16.08 6.30
N PRO A 337 7.48 -17.37 6.58
CA PRO A 337 6.70 -18.42 5.93
C PRO A 337 5.22 -18.38 6.28
N THR A 338 4.87 -17.81 7.44
CA THR A 338 3.48 -17.67 7.90
C THR A 338 2.86 -16.33 7.54
N ALA A 339 3.67 -15.31 7.23
CA ALA A 339 3.27 -13.93 7.08
C ALA A 339 2.50 -13.38 8.30
N LEU A 340 2.83 -13.88 9.49
CA LEU A 340 2.26 -13.50 10.79
C LEU A 340 3.34 -12.93 11.70
N GLY A 341 2.96 -11.99 12.56
CA GLY A 341 3.78 -11.43 13.63
C GLY A 341 3.00 -11.24 14.91
N GLY A 342 3.67 -10.89 15.99
CA GLY A 342 3.05 -10.51 17.25
C GLY A 342 2.42 -9.10 17.20
N HIS A 343 2.03 -8.61 18.38
CA HIS A 343 1.66 -7.20 18.49
C HIS A 343 2.90 -6.33 18.26
N PRO A 344 2.79 -5.24 17.47
CA PRO A 344 3.92 -4.35 17.24
C PRO A 344 4.48 -3.81 18.56
N LYS A 345 5.77 -4.01 18.78
CA LYS A 345 6.52 -3.32 19.85
C LYS A 345 6.92 -1.92 19.44
N ASN A 346 7.22 -1.77 18.15
CA ASN A 346 7.61 -0.50 17.57
C ASN A 346 6.72 -0.15 16.38
N ILE A 347 6.24 1.08 16.36
CA ILE A 347 5.47 1.68 15.27
C ILE A 347 6.32 2.80 14.71
N ILE A 348 6.78 2.65 13.47
CA ILE A 348 7.63 3.60 12.78
C ILE A 348 6.76 4.38 11.79
N MET A 349 6.70 5.70 11.95
CA MET A 349 6.04 6.61 11.02
C MET A 349 7.12 7.30 10.18
N LEU A 350 7.27 6.85 8.93
CA LEU A 350 8.25 7.39 8.01
C LEU A 350 7.73 8.67 7.36
N THR A 351 8.53 9.70 7.39
CA THR A 351 8.28 10.94 6.66
C THR A 351 9.49 11.29 5.80
N CYS A 352 9.27 12.03 4.72
CA CYS A 352 10.32 12.62 3.89
C CYS A 352 10.12 14.13 3.93
N ASP A 353 10.78 14.81 4.88
CA ASP A 353 10.67 16.25 5.02
C ASP A 353 11.55 16.97 4.00
N SER A 354 10.95 17.66 3.03
CA SER A 354 11.66 18.46 2.04
C SER A 354 12.02 19.86 2.54
N PHE A 355 11.54 20.26 3.71
CA PHE A 355 11.89 21.54 4.34
C PHE A 355 13.19 21.46 5.14
N GLY A 356 13.60 20.26 5.56
CA GLY A 356 14.85 20.04 6.30
C GLY A 356 14.81 20.50 7.75
N VAL A 357 13.64 20.51 8.36
CA VAL A 357 13.42 21.02 9.73
C VAL A 357 13.03 19.95 10.74
N LEU A 358 12.44 18.83 10.28
CA LEU A 358 12.08 17.74 11.19
C LEU A 358 13.33 16.99 11.69
N PRO A 359 13.34 16.58 12.97
CA PRO A 359 14.43 15.75 13.50
C PRO A 359 14.49 14.39 12.77
N PRO A 360 15.68 13.76 12.70
CA PRO A 360 15.85 12.49 11.99
C PRO A 360 15.11 11.34 12.66
N ILE A 361 14.90 11.41 13.98
CA ILE A 361 14.06 10.51 14.75
C ILE A 361 13.48 11.23 15.96
N ALA A 362 12.24 10.89 16.30
CA ALA A 362 11.60 11.36 17.52
C ALA A 362 10.69 10.29 18.10
N ARG A 363 10.62 10.19 19.44
CA ARG A 363 9.63 9.39 20.14
C ARG A 363 8.33 10.17 20.27
N LEU A 364 7.22 9.52 19.97
CA LEU A 364 5.88 10.12 20.02
C LEU A 364 5.08 9.56 21.21
N THR A 365 4.34 10.42 21.89
CA THR A 365 3.25 10.00 22.78
C THR A 365 2.11 9.36 21.96
N PRO A 366 1.19 8.58 22.57
CA PRO A 366 0.04 8.04 21.85
C PRO A 366 -0.81 9.12 21.15
N ALA A 367 -0.99 10.29 21.77
CA ALA A 367 -1.70 11.41 21.17
C ALA A 367 -0.95 11.98 19.95
N GLN A 368 0.37 12.18 20.06
CA GLN A 368 1.21 12.61 18.94
C GLN A 368 1.24 11.57 17.82
N ALA A 369 1.26 10.28 18.14
CA ALA A 369 1.18 9.21 17.15
C ALA A 369 -0.13 9.27 16.35
N MET A 370 -1.28 9.45 17.03
CA MET A 370 -2.57 9.65 16.36
C MET A 370 -2.57 10.92 15.49
N TYR A 371 -2.04 12.03 16.00
CA TYR A 371 -1.94 13.29 15.26
C TYR A 371 -1.15 13.13 13.95
N HIS A 372 0.04 12.50 14.01
CA HIS A 372 0.88 12.26 12.84
C HIS A 372 0.31 11.21 11.90
N PHE A 373 -0.34 10.20 12.43
CA PHE A 373 -1.05 9.20 11.65
C PHE A 373 -2.20 9.82 10.84
N LEU A 374 -3.05 10.63 11.48
CA LEU A 374 -4.13 11.34 10.79
C LEU A 374 -3.59 12.34 9.77
N SER A 375 -2.52 13.04 10.08
CA SER A 375 -1.88 14.00 9.15
C SER A 375 -1.25 13.30 7.95
N GLY A 376 -0.53 12.19 8.15
CA GLY A 376 0.16 11.44 7.08
C GLY A 376 1.12 12.31 6.27
N PHE A 377 1.90 13.17 6.96
CA PHE A 377 2.80 14.13 6.32
C PHE A 377 4.00 13.47 5.65
N THR A 378 4.31 13.89 4.44
CA THR A 378 5.57 13.62 3.73
C THR A 378 5.78 14.62 2.60
N ALA A 379 6.89 14.51 1.86
CA ALA A 379 7.01 15.13 0.54
C ALA A 379 6.87 14.04 -0.54
N LYS A 380 6.08 14.31 -1.57
CA LYS A 380 6.15 13.58 -2.83
C LYS A 380 7.49 13.92 -3.46
N VAL A 381 8.34 12.92 -3.65
CA VAL A 381 9.63 13.10 -4.33
C VAL A 381 9.48 12.88 -5.83
N ALA A 382 10.41 13.41 -6.63
CA ALA A 382 10.42 13.20 -8.07
C ALA A 382 10.30 11.71 -8.43
N GLY A 383 9.55 11.39 -9.48
CA GLY A 383 9.32 9.99 -9.92
C GLY A 383 8.31 9.19 -9.06
N THR A 384 7.67 9.76 -8.05
CA THR A 384 6.63 9.06 -7.27
C THR A 384 5.25 9.17 -7.89
N GLU A 385 4.96 10.29 -8.57
CA GLU A 385 3.71 10.53 -9.30
C GLU A 385 4.01 11.32 -10.59
N ARG A 386 3.15 11.15 -11.59
CA ARG A 386 3.28 11.86 -12.87
C ARG A 386 3.23 13.38 -12.67
N GLY A 387 4.23 14.09 -13.21
CA GLY A 387 4.33 15.57 -13.14
C GLY A 387 4.98 16.11 -11.87
N VAL A 388 5.43 15.26 -10.95
CA VAL A 388 6.23 15.68 -9.79
C VAL A 388 7.70 15.68 -10.18
N THR A 389 8.24 16.87 -10.42
CA THR A 389 9.67 17.10 -10.78
C THR A 389 10.51 17.54 -9.58
N GLU A 390 9.87 18.09 -8.55
CA GLU A 390 10.51 18.55 -7.32
C GLU A 390 9.72 18.04 -6.11
N PRO A 391 10.36 17.83 -4.94
CA PRO A 391 9.67 17.42 -3.73
C PRO A 391 8.60 18.42 -3.31
N GLN A 392 7.36 17.93 -3.16
CA GLN A 392 6.21 18.74 -2.76
C GLN A 392 5.64 18.20 -1.45
N PRO A 393 5.47 19.04 -0.41
CA PRO A 393 4.84 18.62 0.83
C PRO A 393 3.41 18.14 0.55
N THR A 394 3.03 17.05 1.18
CA THR A 394 1.71 16.46 1.03
C THR A 394 1.24 15.86 2.34
N PHE A 395 -0.07 15.84 2.52
CA PHE A 395 -0.74 15.17 3.61
C PHE A 395 -1.62 14.07 3.02
N SER A 396 -1.45 12.85 3.50
CA SER A 396 -2.28 11.71 3.09
C SER A 396 -2.77 11.00 4.34
N THR A 397 -3.98 11.30 4.71
CA THR A 397 -4.66 10.79 5.90
C THR A 397 -4.39 9.31 6.13
N CYS A 398 -3.95 8.94 7.32
CA CYS A 398 -3.61 7.58 7.72
C CYS A 398 -2.54 6.91 6.83
N PHE A 399 -1.71 7.68 6.14
CA PHE A 399 -0.77 7.23 5.11
C PHE A 399 -1.42 6.44 3.96
N GLY A 400 -2.73 6.59 3.76
CA GLY A 400 -3.48 5.77 2.80
C GLY A 400 -4.83 6.34 2.38
N ALA A 401 -5.01 7.67 2.38
CA ALA A 401 -6.28 8.33 2.07
C ALA A 401 -7.07 7.74 0.88
N PRO A 402 -6.47 7.40 -0.27
CA PRO A 402 -7.20 6.82 -1.39
C PRO A 402 -7.83 5.45 -1.11
N PHE A 403 -7.43 4.78 -0.02
CA PHE A 403 -7.90 3.43 0.34
C PHE A 403 -8.83 3.43 1.54
N MET A 404 -9.15 4.60 2.12
CA MET A 404 -9.93 4.74 3.35
C MET A 404 -11.41 5.01 3.02
N PRO A 405 -12.31 3.99 3.05
CA PRO A 405 -13.74 4.23 2.87
C PRO A 405 -14.40 4.83 4.11
N ARG A 406 -13.91 4.50 5.32
CA ARG A 406 -14.45 5.04 6.57
C ARG A 406 -13.76 6.36 6.94
N ARG A 407 -14.38 7.11 7.85
CA ARG A 407 -13.81 8.36 8.38
C ARG A 407 -12.48 8.12 9.10
N PRO A 408 -11.54 9.06 8.99
CA PRO A 408 -10.18 8.91 9.55
C PRO A 408 -10.12 8.61 11.03
N GLU A 409 -11.03 9.19 11.82
CA GLU A 409 -11.07 8.98 13.26
C GLU A 409 -11.33 7.53 13.67
N VAL A 410 -11.99 6.74 12.81
CA VAL A 410 -12.19 5.30 13.06
C VAL A 410 -10.83 4.59 13.13
N TYR A 411 -9.95 4.87 12.17
CA TYR A 411 -8.61 4.27 12.13
C TYR A 411 -7.69 4.86 13.20
N GLY A 412 -7.76 6.17 13.43
CA GLY A 412 -6.97 6.85 14.45
C GLY A 412 -7.27 6.34 15.86
N ASN A 413 -8.54 6.16 16.20
CA ASN A 413 -8.98 5.62 17.49
C ASN A 413 -8.53 4.16 17.66
N LEU A 414 -8.70 3.32 16.65
CA LEU A 414 -8.21 1.92 16.67
C LEU A 414 -6.70 1.86 16.91
N LEU A 415 -5.93 2.69 16.21
CA LEU A 415 -4.48 2.74 16.40
C LEU A 415 -4.12 3.13 17.83
N ARG A 416 -4.76 4.19 18.37
CA ARG A 416 -4.52 4.68 19.74
C ARG A 416 -4.88 3.63 20.79
N GLU A 417 -6.04 2.99 20.66
CA GLU A 417 -6.48 1.91 21.55
C GLU A 417 -5.50 0.74 21.56
N LYS A 418 -5.04 0.32 20.39
CA LYS A 418 -4.07 -0.79 20.28
C LYS A 418 -2.70 -0.42 20.82
N ILE A 419 -2.23 0.82 20.59
CA ILE A 419 -1.00 1.34 21.23
C ILE A 419 -1.11 1.28 22.73
N ALA A 420 -2.21 1.79 23.32
CA ALA A 420 -2.43 1.78 24.75
C ALA A 420 -2.54 0.36 25.33
N LYS A 421 -3.27 -0.52 24.65
CA LYS A 421 -3.49 -1.92 25.08
C LYS A 421 -2.20 -2.75 25.07
N HIS A 422 -1.34 -2.56 24.09
CA HIS A 422 -0.16 -3.39 23.87
C HIS A 422 1.17 -2.72 24.21
N GLY A 423 1.15 -1.44 24.58
CA GLY A 423 2.35 -0.72 25.01
C GLY A 423 3.36 -0.48 23.88
N ALA A 424 2.90 -0.31 22.64
CA ALA A 424 3.78 -0.07 21.50
C ALA A 424 4.47 1.30 21.62
N THR A 425 5.77 1.36 21.33
CA THR A 425 6.51 2.62 21.22
C THR A 425 6.39 3.17 19.81
N CYS A 426 6.06 4.46 19.71
CA CYS A 426 5.87 5.13 18.43
C CYS A 426 7.05 6.05 18.12
N TRP A 427 7.54 6.00 16.89
CA TRP A 427 8.65 6.77 16.39
C TRP A 427 8.27 7.49 15.10
N LEU A 428 8.58 8.79 15.03
CA LEU A 428 8.64 9.51 13.76
C LEU A 428 10.08 9.42 13.24
N VAL A 429 10.27 8.97 12.00
CA VAL A 429 11.58 8.86 11.37
C VAL A 429 11.58 9.65 10.06
N ASN A 430 12.44 10.66 9.99
CA ASN A 430 12.59 11.52 8.83
C ASN A 430 13.71 10.99 7.90
N THR A 431 13.33 10.64 6.68
CA THR A 431 14.25 10.21 5.60
C THR A 431 14.50 11.32 4.57
N GLY A 432 14.01 12.53 4.85
CA GLY A 432 14.07 13.70 3.97
C GLY A 432 15.40 14.45 4.03
N TRP A 433 15.33 15.77 4.10
CA TRP A 433 16.49 16.67 4.03
C TRP A 433 16.98 17.11 5.40
N THR A 434 18.24 17.52 5.44
CA THR A 434 18.93 18.12 6.60
C THR A 434 19.91 19.19 6.13
N GLY A 435 20.22 20.16 6.98
CA GLY A 435 21.17 21.26 6.66
C GLY A 435 20.60 22.31 5.71
N GLY A 436 19.32 22.25 5.41
CA GLY A 436 18.60 23.13 4.49
C GLY A 436 17.42 22.42 3.85
N ALA A 437 16.52 23.17 3.22
CA ALA A 437 15.46 22.64 2.39
C ALA A 437 16.01 22.01 1.10
N TYR A 438 15.14 21.30 0.36
CA TYR A 438 15.46 20.81 -0.99
C TYR A 438 16.11 21.92 -1.84
N GLY A 439 17.17 21.56 -2.55
CA GLY A 439 17.97 22.50 -3.35
C GLY A 439 19.08 23.23 -2.58
N LYS A 440 19.08 23.21 -1.24
CA LYS A 440 20.14 23.78 -0.39
C LYS A 440 20.76 22.74 0.54
N GLY A 441 19.92 21.98 1.25
CA GLY A 441 20.36 20.90 2.11
C GLY A 441 20.69 19.61 1.34
N SER A 442 21.04 18.57 2.08
CA SER A 442 21.26 17.22 1.56
C SER A 442 20.25 16.24 2.12
N ARG A 443 19.95 15.17 1.37
CA ARG A 443 19.10 14.10 1.89
C ARG A 443 19.78 13.38 3.04
N MET A 444 18.99 12.98 4.04
CA MET A 444 19.48 12.22 5.21
C MET A 444 20.24 10.98 4.73
N PRO A 445 21.49 10.76 5.21
CA PRO A 445 22.25 9.58 4.82
C PRO A 445 21.56 8.28 5.23
N ILE A 446 21.36 7.35 4.30
CA ILE A 446 20.69 6.06 4.57
C ILE A 446 21.35 5.28 5.72
N ARG A 447 22.66 5.37 5.87
CA ARG A 447 23.38 4.74 6.99
C ARG A 447 22.95 5.31 8.34
N ALA A 448 22.77 6.64 8.43
CA ALA A 448 22.27 7.28 9.66
C ALA A 448 20.83 6.81 9.95
N THR A 449 19.96 6.80 8.95
CA THR A 449 18.58 6.31 9.10
C THR A 449 18.54 4.85 9.58
N ARG A 450 19.37 3.98 9.01
CA ARG A 450 19.47 2.57 9.46
C ARG A 450 19.97 2.47 10.90
N SER A 451 20.98 3.24 11.30
CA SER A 451 21.46 3.27 12.69
C SER A 451 20.39 3.76 13.67
N LEU A 452 19.63 4.79 13.30
CA LEU A 452 18.50 5.30 14.10
C LEU A 452 17.42 4.22 14.28
N LEU A 453 17.05 3.55 13.20
CA LEU A 453 16.06 2.47 13.23
C LEU A 453 16.54 1.27 14.06
N SER A 454 17.78 0.83 13.87
CA SER A 454 18.34 -0.27 14.66
C SER A 454 18.28 0.04 16.15
N ALA A 455 18.69 1.26 16.56
CA ALA A 455 18.66 1.69 17.95
C ALA A 455 17.25 1.83 18.53
N ALA A 456 16.26 2.16 17.69
CA ALA A 456 14.83 2.16 18.08
C ALA A 456 14.31 0.73 18.27
N LEU A 457 14.62 -0.17 17.32
CA LEU A 457 14.09 -1.53 17.29
C LEU A 457 14.73 -2.46 18.32
N ASP A 458 16.03 -2.31 18.62
CA ASP A 458 16.74 -3.12 19.61
C ASP A 458 16.55 -2.64 21.06
N GLY A 459 15.82 -1.52 21.26
CA GLY A 459 15.55 -0.95 22.57
C GLY A 459 16.66 -0.04 23.13
N THR A 460 17.74 0.19 22.40
CA THR A 460 18.84 1.10 22.82
C THR A 460 18.29 2.49 23.11
N LEU A 461 17.36 3.00 22.29
CA LEU A 461 16.75 4.31 22.51
C LEU A 461 15.71 4.32 23.63
N ALA A 462 15.14 3.18 24.05
CA ALA A 462 14.11 3.15 25.08
C ALA A 462 14.61 3.76 26.41
N ASN A 463 15.91 3.59 26.71
CA ASN A 463 16.57 4.08 27.93
C ASN A 463 17.46 5.32 27.67
N GLY A 464 17.39 5.92 26.49
CA GLY A 464 18.17 7.10 26.12
C GLY A 464 17.73 8.37 26.82
N THR A 465 18.59 9.40 26.73
CA THR A 465 18.23 10.75 27.16
C THR A 465 17.59 11.50 26.00
N PHE A 466 16.49 12.18 26.27
CA PHE A 466 15.73 12.94 25.28
C PHE A 466 15.70 14.42 25.63
N ARG A 467 15.57 15.26 24.60
CA ARG A 467 15.20 16.67 24.70
C ARG A 467 13.86 16.89 23.98
N THR A 468 13.11 17.86 24.43
CA THR A 468 11.90 18.29 23.73
C THR A 468 12.28 19.23 22.58
N ASP A 469 11.79 18.93 21.37
CA ASP A 469 11.92 19.85 20.23
C ASP A 469 11.04 21.08 20.43
N PRO A 470 11.58 22.31 20.29
CA PRO A 470 10.82 23.53 20.63
C PRO A 470 9.71 23.85 19.62
N ASN A 471 9.78 23.38 18.37
CA ASN A 471 8.80 23.69 17.33
C ASN A 471 7.67 22.65 17.24
N PHE A 472 8.03 21.38 17.43
CA PHE A 472 7.12 20.26 17.20
C PHE A 472 6.72 19.51 18.50
N GLY A 473 7.34 19.83 19.64
CA GLY A 473 7.05 19.19 20.92
C GLY A 473 7.46 17.72 21.02
N PHE A 474 8.29 17.22 20.09
CA PHE A 474 8.74 15.83 20.07
C PHE A 474 9.83 15.55 21.10
N GLU A 475 9.89 14.31 21.56
CA GLU A 475 11.05 13.80 22.30
C GLU A 475 12.13 13.30 21.32
N VAL A 476 13.20 14.07 21.18
CA VAL A 476 14.34 13.76 20.30
C VAL A 476 15.50 13.24 21.13
N PRO A 477 16.11 12.08 20.79
CA PRO A 477 17.26 11.57 21.53
C PRO A 477 18.45 12.52 21.39
N THR A 478 19.24 12.66 22.48
CA THR A 478 20.40 13.54 22.51
C THR A 478 21.67 12.90 21.93
N SER A 479 21.70 11.56 21.89
CA SER A 479 22.75 10.79 21.20
C SER A 479 22.23 9.44 20.71
N VAL A 480 22.79 8.94 19.61
CA VAL A 480 22.47 7.62 19.03
C VAL A 480 23.76 7.01 18.50
N PRO A 481 24.05 5.74 18.84
CA PRO A 481 25.25 5.07 18.36
C PRO A 481 25.35 5.09 16.82
N GLY A 482 26.50 5.51 16.29
CA GLY A 482 26.75 5.57 14.84
C GLY A 482 26.11 6.75 14.11
N VAL A 483 25.48 7.68 14.82
CA VAL A 483 24.89 8.91 14.28
C VAL A 483 25.58 10.12 14.89
N ALA A 484 25.93 11.09 14.06
CA ALA A 484 26.52 12.34 14.56
C ALA A 484 25.46 13.14 15.34
N ASP A 485 25.75 13.55 16.57
CA ASP A 485 24.83 14.31 17.44
C ASP A 485 24.29 15.59 16.77
N LEU A 486 25.08 16.19 15.89
CA LEU A 486 24.68 17.36 15.10
C LEU A 486 23.40 17.10 14.28
N LEU A 487 23.22 15.88 13.74
CA LEU A 487 22.04 15.52 12.94
C LEU A 487 20.76 15.45 13.80
N LEU A 488 20.91 15.14 15.11
CA LEU A 488 19.78 15.02 16.03
C LEU A 488 19.16 16.38 16.39
N GLU A 489 19.83 17.48 16.04
CA GLU A 489 19.36 18.85 16.27
C GLU A 489 19.35 19.65 14.96
N PRO A 490 18.27 19.54 14.13
CA PRO A 490 18.25 20.09 12.77
C PRO A 490 18.63 21.56 12.69
N ARG A 491 18.22 22.39 13.66
CA ARG A 491 18.58 23.80 13.70
C ARG A 491 20.09 24.04 13.66
N ARG A 492 20.89 23.13 14.26
CA ARG A 492 22.35 23.24 14.28
C ARG A 492 22.99 22.91 12.93
N THR A 493 22.31 22.09 12.10
CA THR A 493 22.81 21.72 10.77
C THR A 493 22.69 22.85 9.74
N TRP A 494 21.80 23.83 9.96
CA TRP A 494 21.62 24.95 9.05
C TRP A 494 22.70 26.01 9.27
N GLU A 495 23.14 26.67 8.20
CA GLU A 495 24.04 27.85 8.29
C GLU A 495 23.29 29.04 8.88
N ASP A 496 22.12 29.35 8.31
CA ASP A 496 21.22 30.42 8.75
C ASP A 496 20.14 29.87 9.69
N LYS A 497 20.23 30.26 10.98
CA LYS A 497 19.30 29.80 12.03
C LYS A 497 17.94 30.47 11.94
N ASP A 498 17.87 31.72 11.46
CA ASP A 498 16.62 32.45 11.30
C ASP A 498 15.82 31.88 10.11
N ALA A 499 16.53 31.47 9.05
CA ALA A 499 15.90 30.77 7.94
C ALA A 499 15.35 29.38 8.35
N TYR A 500 16.03 28.67 9.27
CA TYR A 500 15.51 27.44 9.86
C TYR A 500 14.21 27.71 10.64
N ASP A 501 14.24 28.70 11.53
CA ASP A 501 13.10 29.03 12.40
C ASP A 501 11.87 29.40 11.56
N ALA A 502 12.04 30.27 10.54
CA ALA A 502 10.96 30.62 9.60
C ALA A 502 10.40 29.41 8.82
N GLN A 503 11.28 28.47 8.46
CA GLN A 503 10.85 27.27 7.73
C GLN A 503 10.13 26.27 8.64
N ALA A 504 10.54 26.16 9.91
CA ALA A 504 9.87 25.35 10.92
C ALA A 504 8.47 25.90 11.23
N GLU A 505 8.34 27.22 11.43
CA GLU A 505 7.04 27.90 11.62
C GLU A 505 6.10 27.65 10.43
N LYS A 506 6.62 27.70 9.20
CA LYS A 506 5.83 27.39 8.01
C LYS A 506 5.29 25.97 8.02
N LEU A 507 6.11 24.99 8.39
CA LEU A 507 5.66 23.60 8.46
C LEU A 507 4.64 23.40 9.58
N VAL A 508 4.82 24.02 10.76
CA VAL A 508 3.85 24.01 11.85
C VAL A 508 2.50 24.57 11.38
N ALA A 509 2.50 25.71 10.65
CA ALA A 509 1.28 26.29 10.12
C ALA A 509 0.56 25.35 9.13
N MET A 510 1.31 24.66 8.26
CA MET A 510 0.75 23.67 7.32
C MET A 510 0.12 22.47 8.05
N PHE A 511 0.74 21.98 9.11
CA PHE A 511 0.17 20.93 9.95
C PHE A 511 -1.13 21.43 10.63
N SER A 512 -1.12 22.63 11.20
CA SER A 512 -2.30 23.22 11.83
C SER A 512 -3.47 23.35 10.83
N GLU A 513 -3.20 23.89 9.63
CA GLU A 513 -4.22 24.05 8.58
C GLU A 513 -4.80 22.67 8.17
N ASN A 514 -3.93 21.70 7.88
CA ASN A 514 -4.37 20.36 7.51
C ASN A 514 -5.21 19.69 8.61
N PHE A 515 -4.87 19.93 9.87
CA PHE A 515 -5.48 19.24 11.02
C PHE A 515 -6.87 19.80 11.39
N GLN A 516 -7.26 20.99 10.92
CA GLN A 516 -8.57 21.61 11.20
C GLN A 516 -9.75 20.67 10.86
N GLN A 517 -9.63 19.88 9.79
CA GLN A 517 -10.67 18.95 9.36
C GLN A 517 -10.97 17.83 10.36
N TYR A 518 -10.01 17.50 11.25
CA TYR A 518 -10.15 16.42 12.23
C TYR A 518 -10.62 16.91 13.61
N LEU A 519 -10.48 18.20 13.92
CA LEU A 519 -10.82 18.76 15.25
C LEU A 519 -12.22 18.40 15.78
N PRO A 520 -13.28 18.32 14.94
CA PRO A 520 -14.60 17.92 15.43
C PRO A 520 -14.71 16.47 15.92
N TYR A 521 -13.75 15.60 15.54
CA TYR A 521 -13.86 14.14 15.66
C TYR A 521 -12.79 13.53 16.57
N ILE A 522 -11.94 14.34 17.21
CA ILE A 522 -10.84 13.90 18.06
C ILE A 522 -11.04 14.31 19.51
N ASP A 523 -10.41 13.57 20.41
CA ASP A 523 -10.45 13.83 21.84
C ASP A 523 -9.58 15.04 22.25
N ASP A 524 -9.80 15.56 23.45
CA ASP A 524 -9.13 16.76 23.95
C ASP A 524 -7.62 16.58 24.12
N ASP A 525 -7.13 15.38 24.44
CA ASP A 525 -5.70 15.09 24.55
C ASP A 525 -4.97 15.20 23.20
N VAL A 526 -5.60 14.77 22.10
CA VAL A 526 -5.05 14.94 20.75
C VAL A 526 -5.19 16.39 20.28
N ARG A 527 -6.30 17.05 20.67
CA ARG A 527 -6.51 18.47 20.36
C ARG A 527 -5.47 19.37 21.05
N ALA A 528 -5.12 19.04 22.30
CA ALA A 528 -4.17 19.82 23.10
C ALA A 528 -2.72 19.78 22.57
N ILE A 529 -2.37 18.77 21.76
CA ILE A 529 -1.03 18.67 21.19
C ILE A 529 -0.99 19.08 19.71
N ALA A 530 -2.11 19.54 19.15
CA ALA A 530 -2.16 20.00 17.77
C ALA A 530 -1.22 21.20 17.59
N LEU A 531 -0.34 21.12 16.59
CA LEU A 531 0.68 22.13 16.32
C LEU A 531 0.04 23.46 15.92
N GLY A 532 0.51 24.58 16.50
CA GLY A 532 0.04 25.93 16.18
C GLY A 532 -1.32 26.31 16.78
N GLY A 533 -1.83 25.55 17.75
CA GLY A 533 -3.07 25.84 18.47
C GLY A 533 -2.85 26.74 19.68
#